data_838e561c1ba0267729b09b3d6c465c51
#
_entry.id   838e561c1ba0267729b09b3d6c465c51
#
_cell.length_a   1.000
_cell.length_b   1.000
_cell.length_c   1.000
_cell.angle_alpha   90.00
_cell.angle_beta   90.00
_cell.angle_gamma   90.00
#
_symmetry.space_group_name_H-M   'P 1'
#
loop_
_entity.id
_entity.type
_entity.pdbx_description
1 polymer ?
#
loop_
_entity_poly.entity_id
_entity_poly.type
_entity_poly.pdbx_seq_one_letter_code
_entity_poly.pdbx_strand_id
1 'polypeptide(L)'
;MFITKPENFSFRNTIHSHGWSELNPFAIDEEKWRLKYVFGGNEFSRLIPVELSETNKKVKVEFKGRKPGKKDRTVLAAKIKHVLRFDEDLVDFYRLVGKEKDFAWMVKTNSGRLLRSPSVFEDLVKTICTTNCSWAMTKIMVSNLVEKLGDVHGGLHLVQLLSEFGHLCPGRMLRHLQPGLLE
;
A
#
# COMPACT_ATOMS: atom_id res chain seq x y z
N MET A 1 6.26 -17.38 3.39
CA MET A 1 5.80 -17.14 4.77
C MET A 1 4.28 -17.07 4.75
N PHE A 2 3.61 -17.38 5.87
CA PHE A 2 2.15 -17.25 5.97
C PHE A 2 1.79 -16.36 7.15
N ILE A 3 0.74 -15.53 6.97
CA ILE A 3 0.19 -14.67 8.01
C ILE A 3 -1.30 -15.02 8.13
N THR A 4 -1.75 -15.34 9.34
CA THR A 4 -3.17 -15.61 9.61
C THR A 4 -3.97 -14.34 9.40
N LYS A 5 -5.04 -14.40 8.63
CA LYS A 5 -5.94 -13.28 8.35
C LYS A 5 -7.14 -13.29 9.32
N PRO A 6 -7.78 -12.15 9.59
CA PRO A 6 -9.06 -12.10 10.29
C PRO A 6 -10.13 -12.87 9.54
N GLU A 7 -11.15 -13.38 10.26
CA GLU A 7 -12.26 -14.12 9.64
C GLU A 7 -13.08 -13.25 8.68
N ASN A 8 -13.34 -12.01 9.08
CA ASN A 8 -14.04 -10.99 8.29
C ASN A 8 -13.10 -10.21 7.36
N PHE A 9 -12.25 -10.91 6.61
CA PHE A 9 -11.27 -10.30 5.71
C PHE A 9 -11.38 -10.85 4.30
N SER A 10 -11.43 -9.95 3.32
CA SER A 10 -11.32 -10.24 1.90
C SER A 10 -10.09 -9.54 1.33
N PHE A 11 -9.10 -10.30 0.90
CA PHE A 11 -7.89 -9.77 0.28
C PHE A 11 -8.23 -8.96 -0.98
N ARG A 12 -9.07 -9.53 -1.84
CA ARG A 12 -9.51 -8.90 -3.09
C ARG A 12 -10.16 -7.55 -2.84
N ASN A 13 -11.14 -7.47 -1.94
CA ASN A 13 -11.86 -6.23 -1.66
C ASN A 13 -10.96 -5.19 -0.97
N THR A 14 -10.00 -5.64 -0.16
CA THR A 14 -9.05 -4.74 0.49
C THR A 14 -8.07 -4.12 -0.51
N ILE A 15 -7.47 -4.92 -1.41
CA ILE A 15 -6.50 -4.39 -2.38
C ILE A 15 -7.14 -3.51 -3.46
N HIS A 16 -8.42 -3.74 -3.78
CA HIS A 16 -9.19 -2.92 -4.73
C HIS A 16 -9.94 -1.75 -4.10
N SER A 17 -9.85 -1.55 -2.79
CA SER A 17 -10.76 -0.70 -2.02
C SER A 17 -10.90 0.73 -2.56
N HIS A 18 -9.80 1.40 -2.88
CA HIS A 18 -9.79 2.83 -3.28
C HIS A 18 -8.66 3.18 -4.27
N GLY A 19 -8.13 2.15 -4.95
CA GLY A 19 -7.15 2.35 -6.01
C GLY A 19 -5.68 2.43 -5.58
N TRP A 20 -5.35 2.41 -4.29
CA TRP A 20 -3.95 2.48 -3.82
C TRP A 20 -3.06 1.40 -4.43
N SER A 21 -3.60 0.22 -4.73
CA SER A 21 -2.87 -0.88 -5.39
C SER A 21 -2.39 -0.56 -6.81
N GLU A 22 -2.98 0.46 -7.46
CA GLU A 22 -2.57 0.95 -8.77
C GLU A 22 -1.46 2.00 -8.70
N LEU A 23 -1.18 2.53 -7.49
CA LEU A 23 -0.18 3.57 -7.29
C LEU A 23 1.15 2.95 -6.86
N ASN A 24 2.22 3.26 -7.59
CA ASN A 24 3.57 2.89 -7.17
C ASN A 24 3.82 3.29 -5.71
N PRO A 25 4.59 2.50 -4.93
CA PRO A 25 5.31 1.29 -5.32
C PRO A 25 4.51 -0.01 -5.25
N PHE A 26 3.18 0.03 -5.08
CA PHE A 26 2.35 -1.15 -5.27
C PHE A 26 2.28 -1.54 -6.76
N ALA A 27 2.21 -2.84 -7.02
CA ALA A 27 1.87 -3.38 -8.33
C ALA A 27 0.90 -4.55 -8.14
N ILE A 28 -0.22 -4.49 -8.81
CA ILE A 28 -1.27 -5.51 -8.74
C ILE A 28 -1.22 -6.40 -10.00
N ASP A 29 -1.40 -7.71 -9.78
CA ASP A 29 -1.69 -8.69 -10.82
C ASP A 29 -3.15 -9.12 -10.62
N GLU A 30 -4.06 -8.56 -11.38
CA GLU A 30 -5.50 -8.78 -11.24
C GLU A 30 -5.94 -10.16 -11.71
N GLU A 31 -5.23 -10.77 -12.66
CA GLU A 31 -5.54 -12.12 -13.13
C GLU A 31 -5.31 -13.15 -12.04
N LYS A 32 -4.21 -12.98 -11.29
CA LYS A 32 -3.78 -13.92 -10.23
C LYS A 32 -4.11 -13.43 -8.84
N TRP A 33 -4.72 -12.25 -8.71
CA TRP A 33 -5.00 -11.61 -7.42
C TRP A 33 -3.78 -11.56 -6.50
N ARG A 34 -2.70 -10.95 -7.00
CA ARG A 34 -1.44 -10.79 -6.28
C ARG A 34 -1.08 -9.34 -6.14
N LEU A 35 -0.67 -8.95 -4.95
CA LEU A 35 -0.15 -7.62 -4.65
C LEU A 35 1.36 -7.72 -4.48
N LYS A 36 2.12 -6.96 -5.26
CA LYS A 36 3.57 -6.86 -5.17
C LYS A 36 3.95 -5.57 -4.46
N TYR A 37 4.99 -5.65 -3.64
CA TYR A 37 5.57 -4.51 -2.96
C TYR A 37 7.02 -4.80 -2.59
N VAL A 38 7.85 -3.74 -2.44
CA VAL A 38 9.21 -3.86 -1.94
C VAL A 38 9.30 -3.16 -0.58
N PHE A 39 9.50 -3.91 0.48
CA PHE A 39 9.71 -3.35 1.81
C PHE A 39 11.15 -2.98 2.01
N GLY A 40 11.42 -1.84 2.67
CA GLY A 40 12.74 -1.31 2.94
C GLY A 40 12.71 -0.24 4.03
N GLY A 41 13.81 0.51 4.15
CA GLY A 41 14.02 1.56 5.14
C GLY A 41 14.78 1.07 6.37
N ASN A 42 14.95 1.95 7.37
CA ASN A 42 15.82 1.73 8.54
C ASN A 42 15.41 0.53 9.43
N GLU A 43 14.17 0.04 9.28
CA GLU A 43 13.65 -1.10 10.04
C GLU A 43 14.12 -2.45 9.48
N PHE A 44 14.63 -2.47 8.23
CA PHE A 44 15.07 -3.68 7.53
C PHE A 44 16.57 -3.67 7.28
N SER A 45 17.17 -4.85 7.26
CA SER A 45 18.59 -5.00 6.91
C SER A 45 18.89 -4.80 5.42
N ARG A 46 17.85 -4.86 4.58
CA ARG A 46 17.90 -4.73 3.11
C ARG A 46 16.50 -4.58 2.54
N LEU A 47 16.44 -4.33 1.23
CA LEU A 47 15.20 -4.38 0.48
C LEU A 47 14.63 -5.79 0.39
N ILE A 48 13.32 -5.93 0.60
CA ILE A 48 12.61 -7.21 0.61
C ILE A 48 11.45 -7.16 -0.38
N PRO A 49 11.68 -7.54 -1.64
CA PRO A 49 10.58 -7.67 -2.60
C PRO A 49 9.68 -8.85 -2.21
N VAL A 50 8.38 -8.59 -2.15
CA VAL A 50 7.37 -9.58 -1.80
C VAL A 50 6.23 -9.60 -2.80
N GLU A 51 5.58 -10.74 -2.87
CA GLU A 51 4.31 -10.94 -3.55
C GLU A 51 3.33 -11.56 -2.54
N LEU A 52 2.20 -10.91 -2.37
CA LEU A 52 1.14 -11.30 -1.44
C LEU A 52 0.00 -11.94 -2.23
N SER A 53 -0.54 -13.03 -1.73
CA SER A 53 -1.75 -13.68 -2.26
C SER A 53 -2.57 -14.30 -1.14
N GLU A 54 -3.86 -14.48 -1.37
CA GLU A 54 -4.75 -15.07 -0.39
C GLU A 54 -4.78 -16.60 -0.51
N THR A 55 -4.85 -17.28 0.62
CA THR A 55 -5.22 -18.68 0.76
C THR A 55 -6.38 -18.77 1.75
N ASN A 56 -7.00 -19.93 1.96
CA ASN A 56 -8.23 -20.07 2.74
C ASN A 56 -8.26 -19.26 4.06
N LYS A 57 -7.27 -19.43 4.93
CA LYS A 57 -7.21 -18.76 6.26
C LYS A 57 -5.99 -17.87 6.44
N LYS A 58 -5.18 -17.67 5.40
CA LYS A 58 -3.89 -16.99 5.52
C LYS A 58 -3.59 -16.15 4.29
N VAL A 59 -2.78 -15.13 4.47
CA VAL A 59 -2.08 -14.45 3.39
C VAL A 59 -0.72 -15.13 3.21
N LYS A 60 -0.45 -15.60 1.99
CA LYS A 60 0.83 -16.15 1.57
C LYS A 60 1.74 -14.98 1.19
N VAL A 61 2.97 -15.00 1.71
CA VAL A 61 4.02 -14.04 1.38
C VAL A 61 5.15 -14.79 0.68
N GLU A 62 5.34 -14.51 -0.59
CA GLU A 62 6.42 -15.05 -1.41
C GLU A 62 7.52 -13.99 -1.55
N PHE A 63 8.76 -14.40 -1.29
CA PHE A 63 9.93 -13.53 -1.43
C PHE A 63 10.49 -13.65 -2.84
N LYS A 64 10.72 -12.52 -3.48
CA LYS A 64 11.43 -12.47 -4.77
C LYS A 64 12.91 -12.24 -4.48
N GLY A 65 13.70 -13.32 -4.53
CA GLY A 65 15.13 -13.33 -4.20
C GLY A 65 15.44 -13.98 -2.85
N ARG A 66 16.51 -13.51 -2.19
CA ARG A 66 17.00 -14.13 -0.95
C ARG A 66 15.98 -13.99 0.18
N LYS A 67 15.71 -15.10 0.89
CA LYS A 67 14.80 -15.14 2.04
C LYS A 67 15.33 -14.25 3.18
N PRO A 68 14.50 -13.37 3.79
CA PRO A 68 14.94 -12.51 4.88
C PRO A 68 15.18 -13.27 6.18
N GLY A 69 16.01 -12.70 7.05
CA GLY A 69 16.32 -13.23 8.38
C GLY A 69 15.08 -13.20 9.32
N LYS A 70 15.22 -13.81 10.51
CA LYS A 70 14.10 -13.89 11.48
C LYS A 70 13.62 -12.51 11.91
N LYS A 71 14.54 -11.56 12.20
CA LYS A 71 14.22 -10.19 12.58
C LYS A 71 13.40 -9.48 11.50
N ASP A 72 13.90 -9.47 10.26
CA ASP A 72 13.21 -8.84 9.13
C ASP A 72 11.83 -9.45 8.88
N ARG A 73 11.68 -10.77 9.01
CA ARG A 73 10.38 -11.45 8.85
C ARG A 73 9.36 -11.03 9.91
N THR A 74 9.80 -10.76 11.14
CA THR A 74 8.92 -10.28 12.21
C THR A 74 8.42 -8.88 11.91
N VAL A 75 9.32 -7.96 11.53
CA VAL A 75 8.97 -6.59 11.13
C VAL A 75 8.07 -6.61 9.89
N LEU A 76 8.43 -7.39 8.89
CA LEU A 76 7.65 -7.54 7.66
C LEU A 76 6.22 -8.04 7.93
N ALA A 77 6.06 -9.02 8.81
CA ALA A 77 4.74 -9.52 9.18
C ALA A 77 3.87 -8.42 9.82
N ALA A 78 4.44 -7.59 10.69
CA ALA A 78 3.74 -6.45 11.28
C ALA A 78 3.36 -5.40 10.22
N LYS A 79 4.29 -5.05 9.31
CA LYS A 79 4.02 -4.11 8.21
C LYS A 79 2.94 -4.62 7.25
N ILE A 80 2.95 -5.91 6.89
CA ILE A 80 1.91 -6.50 6.02
C ILE A 80 0.54 -6.48 6.70
N LYS A 81 0.48 -6.77 8.00
CA LYS A 81 -0.78 -6.65 8.76
C LYS A 81 -1.30 -5.22 8.78
N HIS A 82 -0.42 -4.23 8.93
CA HIS A 82 -0.75 -2.82 8.86
C HIS A 82 -1.27 -2.44 7.47
N VAL A 83 -0.56 -2.80 6.41
CA VAL A 83 -0.93 -2.52 5.01
C VAL A 83 -2.31 -3.11 4.67
N LEU A 84 -2.59 -4.34 5.12
CA LEU A 84 -3.86 -5.02 4.90
C LEU A 84 -4.94 -4.70 5.96
N ARG A 85 -4.65 -3.80 6.90
CA ARG A 85 -5.55 -3.38 7.99
C ARG A 85 -6.12 -4.55 8.82
N PHE A 86 -5.28 -5.50 9.19
CA PHE A 86 -5.71 -6.62 10.04
C PHE A 86 -6.06 -6.20 11.46
N ASP A 87 -5.54 -5.04 11.90
CA ASP A 87 -5.78 -4.37 13.17
C ASP A 87 -7.12 -3.64 13.25
N GLU A 88 -7.83 -3.50 12.12
CA GLU A 88 -9.11 -2.80 12.08
C GLU A 88 -10.24 -3.71 12.58
N ASP A 89 -10.96 -3.26 13.59
CA ASP A 89 -12.21 -3.87 14.01
C ASP A 89 -13.39 -3.26 13.24
N LEU A 90 -14.08 -4.07 12.45
CA LEU A 90 -15.23 -3.66 11.66
C LEU A 90 -16.56 -4.20 12.20
N VAL A 91 -16.60 -4.74 13.41
CA VAL A 91 -17.84 -5.33 13.98
C VAL A 91 -18.95 -4.30 14.03
N ASP A 92 -18.68 -3.12 14.58
CA ASP A 92 -19.70 -2.05 14.67
C ASP A 92 -20.09 -1.51 13.30
N PHE A 93 -19.12 -1.35 12.40
CA PHE A 93 -19.40 -0.98 11.00
C PHE A 93 -20.33 -1.98 10.33
N TYR A 94 -20.06 -3.28 10.43
CA TYR A 94 -20.90 -4.31 9.84
C TYR A 94 -22.29 -4.39 10.50
N ARG A 95 -22.39 -4.09 11.79
CA ARG A 95 -23.68 -4.00 12.49
C ARG A 95 -24.54 -2.85 11.95
N LEU A 96 -23.93 -1.73 11.60
CA LEU A 96 -24.62 -0.56 11.03
C LEU A 96 -25.03 -0.81 9.58
N VAL A 97 -24.06 -1.12 8.71
CA VAL A 97 -24.31 -1.28 7.27
C VAL A 97 -25.19 -2.51 6.96
N GLY A 98 -25.18 -3.53 7.82
CA GLY A 98 -26.02 -4.71 7.67
C GLY A 98 -27.53 -4.43 7.83
N LYS A 99 -27.90 -3.30 8.46
CA LYS A 99 -29.30 -2.84 8.59
C LYS A 99 -29.76 -2.07 7.36
N GLU A 100 -28.84 -1.54 6.57
CA GLU A 100 -29.12 -0.74 5.40
C GLU A 100 -29.16 -1.64 4.16
N LYS A 101 -30.31 -1.69 3.49
CA LYS A 101 -30.52 -2.57 2.33
C LYS A 101 -29.46 -2.38 1.24
N ASP A 102 -29.09 -1.12 0.98
CA ASP A 102 -28.16 -0.76 -0.09
C ASP A 102 -26.69 -1.09 0.24
N PHE A 103 -26.35 -1.30 1.52
CA PHE A 103 -25.00 -1.57 1.99
C PHE A 103 -24.82 -2.97 2.61
N ALA A 104 -25.87 -3.75 2.77
CA ALA A 104 -25.80 -5.09 3.37
C ALA A 104 -24.86 -6.06 2.63
N TRP A 105 -24.58 -5.81 1.36
CA TRP A 105 -23.63 -6.58 0.58
C TRP A 105 -22.18 -6.47 1.13
N MET A 106 -21.83 -5.35 1.78
CA MET A 106 -20.50 -5.16 2.35
C MET A 106 -20.18 -6.18 3.44
N VAL A 107 -21.18 -6.55 4.23
CA VAL A 107 -21.05 -7.60 5.26
C VAL A 107 -20.79 -8.96 4.59
N LYS A 108 -21.58 -9.30 3.58
CA LYS A 108 -21.48 -10.59 2.87
C LYS A 108 -20.14 -10.77 2.15
N THR A 109 -19.53 -9.68 1.71
CA THR A 109 -18.28 -9.68 0.94
C THR A 109 -17.06 -9.35 1.79
N ASN A 110 -17.21 -9.12 3.10
CA ASN A 110 -16.15 -8.65 3.98
C ASN A 110 -15.44 -7.38 3.45
N SER A 111 -16.23 -6.44 2.90
CA SER A 111 -15.74 -5.15 2.39
C SER A 111 -15.65 -4.11 3.50
N GLY A 112 -14.92 -2.98 3.25
CA GLY A 112 -14.81 -1.86 4.20
C GLY A 112 -13.39 -1.60 4.68
N ARG A 113 -12.44 -2.53 4.47
CA ARG A 113 -11.03 -2.28 4.74
C ARG A 113 -10.40 -1.55 3.57
N LEU A 114 -9.69 -0.46 3.87
CA LEU A 114 -8.93 0.31 2.87
C LEU A 114 -7.45 -0.09 2.92
N LEU A 115 -6.86 -0.39 1.78
CA LEU A 115 -5.42 -0.66 1.68
C LEU A 115 -4.64 0.55 2.22
N ARG A 116 -3.60 0.31 3.00
CA ARG A 116 -2.67 1.35 3.48
C ARG A 116 -1.31 1.20 2.81
N SER A 117 -0.58 2.28 2.71
CA SER A 117 0.86 2.21 2.49
C SER A 117 1.59 1.75 3.78
N PRO A 118 2.80 1.23 3.69
CA PRO A 118 3.57 0.81 4.87
C PRO A 118 3.93 1.95 5.83
N SER A 119 3.83 3.21 5.38
CA SER A 119 4.10 4.40 6.19
C SER A 119 3.02 5.45 5.98
N VAL A 120 2.72 6.19 7.05
CA VAL A 120 1.80 7.34 7.00
C VAL A 120 2.27 8.40 6.01
N PHE A 121 3.57 8.57 5.86
CA PHE A 121 4.13 9.54 4.93
C PHE A 121 3.82 9.17 3.47
N GLU A 122 3.97 7.92 3.08
CA GLU A 122 3.61 7.46 1.73
C GLU A 122 2.13 7.70 1.45
N ASP A 123 1.24 7.40 2.42
CA ASP A 123 -0.19 7.69 2.29
C ASP A 123 -0.45 9.19 2.15
N LEU A 124 0.26 10.04 2.91
CA LEU A 124 0.13 11.49 2.84
C LEU A 124 0.54 12.01 1.45
N VAL A 125 1.69 11.58 0.93
CA VAL A 125 2.17 11.98 -0.41
C VAL A 125 1.19 11.54 -1.50
N LYS A 126 0.72 10.30 -1.47
CA LYS A 126 -0.29 9.81 -2.40
C LYS A 126 -1.56 10.64 -2.31
N THR A 127 -2.03 10.95 -1.10
CA THR A 127 -3.22 11.79 -0.88
C THR A 127 -3.03 13.18 -1.47
N ILE A 128 -1.88 13.83 -1.27
CA ILE A 128 -1.57 15.13 -1.89
C ILE A 128 -1.64 15.02 -3.41
N CYS A 129 -1.10 13.95 -4.00
CA CYS A 129 -1.15 13.72 -5.44
C CYS A 129 -2.56 13.45 -5.99
N THR A 130 -3.54 13.14 -5.15
CA THR A 130 -4.94 13.00 -5.58
C THR A 130 -5.71 14.32 -5.58
N THR A 131 -5.17 15.39 -4.98
CA THR A 131 -5.89 16.65 -4.85
C THR A 131 -5.96 17.40 -6.17
N ASN A 132 -7.18 17.85 -6.53
CA ASN A 132 -7.44 18.69 -7.71
C ASN A 132 -6.92 18.15 -9.06
N CYS A 133 -6.79 16.83 -9.20
CA CYS A 133 -6.34 16.22 -10.45
C CYS A 133 -7.11 14.92 -10.77
N SER A 134 -6.99 14.47 -12.03
CA SER A 134 -7.57 13.19 -12.45
C SER A 134 -6.76 12.00 -11.90
N TRP A 135 -7.40 10.84 -11.79
CA TRP A 135 -6.72 9.60 -11.38
C TRP A 135 -5.53 9.23 -12.28
N ALA A 136 -5.65 9.49 -13.59
CA ALA A 136 -4.55 9.29 -14.53
C ALA A 136 -3.34 10.18 -14.19
N MET A 137 -3.58 11.46 -13.86
CA MET A 137 -2.53 12.38 -13.45
C MET A 137 -1.91 11.96 -12.11
N THR A 138 -2.72 11.52 -11.14
CA THR A 138 -2.21 10.97 -9.88
C THR A 138 -1.24 9.82 -10.12
N LYS A 139 -1.59 8.86 -11.00
CA LYS A 139 -0.70 7.74 -11.34
C LYS A 139 0.62 8.21 -11.93
N ILE A 140 0.58 9.19 -12.84
CA ILE A 140 1.78 9.77 -13.45
C ILE A 140 2.66 10.47 -12.39
N MET A 141 2.07 11.31 -11.53
CA MET A 141 2.81 12.03 -10.48
C MET A 141 3.48 11.06 -9.50
N VAL A 142 2.75 10.07 -9.01
CA VAL A 142 3.29 9.07 -8.08
C VAL A 142 4.37 8.22 -8.74
N SER A 143 4.20 7.83 -10.02
CA SER A 143 5.21 7.10 -10.78
C SER A 143 6.50 7.92 -10.94
N ASN A 144 6.37 9.19 -11.33
CA ASN A 144 7.51 10.11 -11.46
C ASN A 144 8.26 10.31 -10.14
N LEU A 145 7.52 10.41 -9.02
CA LEU A 145 8.15 10.48 -7.70
C LEU A 145 8.98 9.23 -7.40
N VAL A 146 8.40 8.06 -7.62
CA VAL A 146 9.07 6.78 -7.39
C VAL A 146 10.29 6.62 -8.30
N GLU A 147 10.18 6.99 -9.58
CA GLU A 147 11.28 6.88 -10.55
C GLU A 147 12.43 7.85 -10.29
N LYS A 148 12.10 9.12 -9.98
CA LYS A 148 13.13 10.17 -9.82
C LYS A 148 13.78 10.18 -8.46
N LEU A 149 13.05 9.75 -7.49
CA LEU A 149 13.43 9.89 -6.09
C LEU A 149 13.48 8.52 -5.37
N GLY A 150 13.11 7.42 -6.02
CA GLY A 150 13.25 6.06 -5.53
C GLY A 150 14.69 5.54 -5.61
N ASP A 151 15.03 4.53 -4.83
CA ASP A 151 16.35 3.94 -4.81
C ASP A 151 16.60 3.07 -6.06
N VAL A 152 17.83 3.09 -6.56
CA VAL A 152 18.25 2.57 -7.89
C VAL A 152 18.18 1.03 -7.98
N HIS A 153 17.89 0.33 -6.90
CA HIS A 153 18.00 -1.14 -6.80
C HIS A 153 16.72 -1.93 -7.06
N GLY A 154 15.75 -1.37 -7.75
CA GLY A 154 14.57 -2.17 -8.11
C GLY A 154 13.28 -1.39 -8.35
N GLY A 155 13.37 -0.10 -8.49
CA GLY A 155 12.26 0.71 -9.00
C GLY A 155 11.05 0.87 -8.10
N LEU A 156 11.17 0.73 -6.78
CA LEU A 156 9.99 0.78 -5.91
C LEU A 156 10.27 1.31 -4.50
N HIS A 157 11.01 2.43 -4.35
CA HIS A 157 11.27 2.99 -3.02
C HIS A 157 10.93 4.47 -2.89
N LEU A 158 9.71 4.73 -2.40
CA LEU A 158 9.36 6.02 -1.82
C LEU A 158 9.96 6.20 -0.39
N VAL A 159 10.35 5.13 0.26
CA VAL A 159 10.67 5.10 1.70
C VAL A 159 11.97 5.82 2.06
N GLN A 160 12.99 5.77 1.23
CA GLN A 160 14.29 6.36 1.55
C GLN A 160 14.34 7.87 1.32
N LEU A 161 13.56 8.34 0.39
CA LEU A 161 13.43 9.75 0.08
C LEU A 161 12.91 10.61 1.20
N LEU A 162 12.11 10.06 2.02
CA LEU A 162 11.31 10.79 2.99
C LEU A 162 12.04 10.99 4.30
N SER A 163 13.10 10.22 4.55
CA SER A 163 14.04 10.51 5.62
C SER A 163 14.96 11.71 5.26
N GLU A 164 15.21 11.92 3.97
CA GLU A 164 16.00 13.04 3.49
C GLU A 164 15.17 14.33 3.29
N PHE A 165 13.88 14.19 2.96
CA PHE A 165 12.97 15.34 2.79
C PHE A 165 12.36 15.89 4.08
N GLY A 166 12.58 15.28 5.23
CA GLY A 166 12.22 15.86 6.53
C GLY A 166 12.80 17.28 6.75
N HIS A 167 13.72 17.71 5.91
CA HIS A 167 14.37 19.02 5.93
C HIS A 167 14.00 19.92 4.73
N LEU A 168 13.17 19.48 3.78
CA LEU A 168 12.80 20.25 2.60
C LEU A 168 11.39 20.85 2.72
N CYS A 169 11.35 22.18 2.54
CA CYS A 169 10.14 23.00 2.59
C CYS A 169 9.04 22.52 1.62
N PRO A 170 7.74 22.48 2.00
CA PRO A 170 6.62 22.01 1.16
C PRO A 170 6.53 22.64 -0.23
N GLY A 171 6.97 23.88 -0.38
CA GLY A 171 6.94 24.60 -1.65
C GLY A 171 7.93 24.12 -2.73
N ARG A 172 8.94 23.33 -2.38
CA ARG A 172 9.89 22.76 -3.34
C ARG A 172 9.43 21.41 -3.87
N MET A 173 8.68 20.66 -3.09
CA MET A 173 8.09 19.38 -3.45
C MET A 173 7.04 19.54 -4.58
N LEU A 174 6.20 20.58 -4.50
CA LEU A 174 5.18 20.86 -5.50
C LEU A 174 5.76 21.21 -6.89
N ARG A 175 6.96 21.81 -6.97
CA ARG A 175 7.60 22.14 -8.25
C ARG A 175 8.10 20.93 -9.03
N HIS A 176 8.38 19.82 -8.35
CA HIS A 176 8.79 18.56 -9.00
C HIS A 176 7.61 17.67 -9.38
N LEU A 177 6.43 17.92 -8.82
CA LEU A 177 5.21 17.15 -9.07
C LEU A 177 4.48 17.58 -10.35
N GLN A 178 4.71 18.80 -10.82
CA GLN A 178 4.01 19.35 -11.98
C GLN A 178 5.00 20.05 -12.95
N PRO A 179 5.79 19.34 -13.74
CA PRO A 179 6.52 19.97 -14.83
C PRO A 179 5.50 20.39 -15.91
N GLY A 180 5.24 21.69 -16.04
CA GLY A 180 4.43 22.25 -17.12
C GLY A 180 3.15 23.01 -16.73
N LEU A 181 2.91 23.31 -15.46
CA LEU A 181 1.73 24.08 -15.03
C LEU A 181 2.05 25.56 -14.69
N LEU A 182 3.25 26.02 -15.04
CA LEU A 182 3.70 27.42 -14.83
C LEU A 182 4.34 27.98 -16.14
N GLU A 183 3.68 27.80 -17.28
CA GLU A 183 3.82 28.66 -18.47
C GLU A 183 2.47 29.29 -18.82
#